data_20604ef5c3a57582a718973a410de574
#
_entry.id   20604ef5c3a57582a718973a410de574
#
_cell.length_a   1.000
_cell.length_b   1.000
_cell.length_c   1.000
_cell.angle_alpha   90.00
_cell.angle_beta   90.00
_cell.angle_gamma   90.00
#
_symmetry.space_group_name_H-M   'P 1'
#
loop_
_entity.id
_entity.type
_entity.pdbx_description
1 polymer ?
#
loop_
_entity_poly.entity_id
_entity_poly.type
_entity_poly.pdbx_seq_one_letter_code
_entity_poly.pdbx_strand_id
1 'polypeptide(L)'
;MDYLINKESQFWVYLSQGQKDLLDEGLYLMDDIIRDHAYQFKDYSFLVFPFAKAYEGFLKQIFRDKGLISRLDYISDHLRLGKLMSPNLTDKLGDKSLYRKIQEQYSQELADKVWNIWKNGRNQIFHYFPHNLKAISFSESRELCLKILRTMEEVFLRL
;
A
#
# COMPACT_ATOMS: atom_id res chain seq x y z
N MET A 1 -19.94 -7.27 -0.93
CA MET A 1 -18.68 -6.71 -0.37
C MET A 1 -18.62 -5.18 -0.37
N ASP A 2 -19.73 -4.49 -0.53
CA ASP A 2 -19.80 -3.01 -0.53
C ASP A 2 -19.43 -2.34 0.80
N TYR A 3 -19.12 -3.13 1.85
CA TYR A 3 -18.79 -2.62 3.18
C TYR A 3 -17.30 -2.31 3.41
N LEU A 4 -16.43 -2.57 2.42
CA LEU A 4 -14.98 -2.40 2.62
C LEU A 4 -14.50 -0.99 2.31
N ILE A 5 -15.14 -0.28 1.41
CA ILE A 5 -14.80 1.08 1.01
C ILE A 5 -16.08 1.91 0.90
N ASN A 6 -16.16 2.98 1.69
CA ASN A 6 -17.23 3.96 1.49
C ASN A 6 -16.88 4.86 0.29
N LYS A 7 -17.54 4.61 -0.85
CA LYS A 7 -17.31 5.36 -2.10
C LYS A 7 -17.80 6.82 -2.05
N GLU A 8 -18.53 7.21 -1.01
CA GLU A 8 -18.95 8.59 -0.78
C GLU A 8 -17.98 9.33 0.17
N SER A 9 -16.98 8.66 0.74
CA SER A 9 -16.04 9.26 1.66
C SER A 9 -15.11 10.26 0.97
N GLN A 10 -14.63 11.25 1.71
CA GLN A 10 -13.62 12.20 1.23
C GLN A 10 -12.32 11.47 0.82
N PHE A 11 -11.97 10.40 1.52
CA PHE A 11 -10.86 9.55 1.15
C PHE A 11 -11.04 8.97 -0.27
N TRP A 12 -12.20 8.38 -0.57
CA TRP A 12 -12.46 7.83 -1.90
C TRP A 12 -12.44 8.92 -2.99
N VAL A 13 -13.04 10.08 -2.70
CA VAL A 13 -13.03 11.22 -3.64
C VAL A 13 -11.61 11.69 -3.95
N TYR A 14 -10.71 11.68 -2.95
CA TYR A 14 -9.30 12.06 -3.09
C TYR A 14 -8.50 11.13 -4.00
N LEU A 15 -8.83 9.85 -4.06
CA LEU A 15 -8.12 8.88 -4.89
C LEU A 15 -8.21 9.24 -6.38
N SER A 16 -7.11 9.06 -7.11
CA SER A 16 -7.11 9.13 -8.57
C SER A 16 -7.96 8.02 -9.19
N GLN A 17 -8.43 8.21 -10.43
CA GLN A 17 -9.24 7.18 -11.12
C GLN A 17 -8.47 5.85 -11.19
N GLY A 18 -7.18 5.86 -11.55
CA GLY A 18 -6.39 4.63 -11.63
C GLY A 18 -6.22 3.91 -10.29
N GLN A 19 -6.24 4.64 -9.14
CA GLN A 19 -6.25 4.01 -7.82
C GLN A 19 -7.60 3.37 -7.52
N LYS A 20 -8.70 4.05 -7.86
CA LYS A 20 -10.07 3.51 -7.74
C LYS A 20 -10.25 2.25 -8.56
N ASP A 21 -9.81 2.28 -9.81
CA ASP A 21 -9.90 1.13 -10.73
C ASP A 21 -9.15 -0.08 -10.15
N LEU A 22 -7.93 0.11 -9.66
CA LEU A 22 -7.15 -0.96 -9.02
C LEU A 22 -7.84 -1.54 -7.79
N LEU A 23 -8.45 -0.70 -6.94
CA LEU A 23 -9.16 -1.15 -5.76
C LEU A 23 -10.45 -1.91 -6.12
N ASP A 24 -11.20 -1.42 -7.10
CA ASP A 24 -12.42 -2.07 -7.59
C ASP A 24 -12.09 -3.43 -8.25
N GLU A 25 -11.05 -3.50 -9.09
CA GLU A 25 -10.55 -4.76 -9.67
C GLU A 25 -10.10 -5.76 -8.60
N GLY A 26 -9.39 -5.29 -7.58
CA GLY A 26 -8.97 -6.14 -6.46
C GLY A 26 -10.13 -6.70 -5.66
N LEU A 27 -11.17 -5.89 -5.42
CA LEU A 27 -12.41 -6.33 -4.76
C LEU A 27 -13.18 -7.33 -5.62
N TYR A 28 -13.26 -7.09 -6.92
CA TYR A 28 -13.88 -8.02 -7.88
C TYR A 28 -13.18 -9.38 -7.86
N LEU A 29 -11.84 -9.41 -7.93
CA LEU A 29 -11.07 -10.65 -7.87
C LEU A 29 -11.29 -11.42 -6.57
N MET A 30 -11.36 -10.74 -5.42
CA MET A 30 -11.68 -11.40 -4.15
C MET A 30 -13.09 -12.01 -4.13
N ASP A 31 -14.08 -11.31 -4.69
CA ASP A 31 -15.46 -11.81 -4.79
C ASP A 31 -15.54 -13.03 -5.72
N ASP A 32 -14.83 -12.97 -6.84
CA ASP A 32 -14.80 -14.06 -7.82
C ASP A 32 -14.21 -15.34 -7.20
N ILE A 33 -13.09 -15.22 -6.49
CA ILE A 33 -12.47 -16.33 -5.74
C ILE A 33 -13.39 -16.91 -4.67
N ILE A 34 -14.18 -16.06 -3.99
CA ILE A 34 -15.15 -16.55 -2.99
C ILE A 34 -16.28 -17.36 -3.65
N ARG A 35 -16.70 -16.97 -4.85
CA ARG A 35 -17.81 -17.63 -5.58
C ARG A 35 -17.36 -18.89 -6.31
N ASP A 36 -16.15 -18.86 -6.87
CA ASP A 36 -15.57 -19.98 -7.59
C ASP A 36 -14.69 -20.83 -6.68
N HIS A 37 -15.18 -22.04 -6.37
CA HIS A 37 -14.44 -23.04 -5.61
C HIS A 37 -13.79 -24.12 -6.49
N ALA A 38 -13.77 -23.92 -7.82
CA ALA A 38 -13.28 -24.92 -8.76
C ALA A 38 -11.78 -25.17 -8.63
N TYR A 39 -11.02 -24.17 -8.19
CA TYR A 39 -9.57 -24.29 -8.01
C TYR A 39 -9.09 -23.68 -6.69
N GLN A 40 -8.32 -24.46 -5.94
CA GLN A 40 -7.67 -23.99 -4.72
C GLN A 40 -6.22 -23.60 -5.00
N PHE A 41 -5.94 -22.29 -5.02
CA PHE A 41 -4.60 -21.76 -5.20
C PHE A 41 -3.69 -22.12 -4.02
N LYS A 42 -2.41 -22.32 -4.30
CA LYS A 42 -1.37 -22.55 -3.27
C LYS A 42 -0.83 -21.26 -2.70
N ASP A 43 -0.98 -20.16 -3.44
CA ASP A 43 -0.51 -18.84 -3.06
C ASP A 43 -1.49 -17.80 -3.58
N TYR A 44 -2.08 -17.01 -2.68
CA TYR A 44 -3.04 -15.95 -2.99
C TYR A 44 -2.41 -14.55 -2.99
N SER A 45 -1.08 -14.44 -3.06
CA SER A 45 -0.39 -13.15 -3.10
C SER A 45 -0.82 -12.27 -4.28
N PHE A 46 -1.26 -12.86 -5.39
CA PHE A 46 -1.77 -12.14 -6.55
C PHE A 46 -2.99 -11.25 -6.23
N LEU A 47 -3.81 -11.59 -5.23
CA LEU A 47 -4.94 -10.76 -4.79
C LEU A 47 -4.49 -9.46 -4.12
N VAL A 48 -3.29 -9.44 -3.54
CA VAL A 48 -2.75 -8.26 -2.87
C VAL A 48 -2.21 -7.24 -3.88
N PHE A 49 -1.85 -7.68 -5.09
CA PHE A 49 -1.17 -6.85 -6.08
C PHE A 49 -1.90 -5.54 -6.42
N PRO A 50 -3.19 -5.53 -6.78
CA PRO A 50 -3.89 -4.29 -7.10
C PRO A 50 -3.95 -3.33 -5.91
N PHE A 51 -4.15 -3.83 -4.68
CA PHE A 51 -4.12 -3.01 -3.47
C PHE A 51 -2.73 -2.42 -3.19
N ALA A 52 -1.68 -3.22 -3.33
CA ALA A 52 -0.31 -2.76 -3.14
C ALA A 52 0.09 -1.69 -4.17
N LYS A 53 -0.37 -1.83 -5.41
CA LYS A 53 -0.14 -0.85 -6.48
C LYS A 53 -0.93 0.44 -6.25
N ALA A 54 -2.20 0.34 -5.81
CA ALA A 54 -3.00 1.49 -5.41
C ALA A 54 -2.37 2.23 -4.23
N TYR A 55 -1.86 1.50 -3.21
CA TYR A 55 -1.15 2.05 -2.07
C TYR A 55 0.10 2.83 -2.49
N GLU A 56 0.93 2.27 -3.36
CA GLU A 56 2.10 3.00 -3.89
C GLU A 56 1.69 4.29 -4.59
N GLY A 57 0.69 4.25 -5.45
CA GLY A 57 0.17 5.42 -6.15
C GLY A 57 -0.40 6.48 -5.20
N PHE A 58 -1.17 6.04 -4.20
CA PHE A 58 -1.70 6.90 -3.15
C PHE A 58 -0.60 7.57 -2.33
N LEU A 59 0.42 6.82 -1.88
CA LEU A 59 1.53 7.40 -1.13
C LEU A 59 2.30 8.44 -1.96
N LYS A 60 2.57 8.17 -3.24
CA LYS A 60 3.19 9.16 -4.13
C LYS A 60 2.34 10.44 -4.23
N GLN A 61 1.02 10.29 -4.39
CA GLN A 61 0.11 11.42 -4.50
C GLN A 61 0.09 12.26 -3.21
N ILE A 62 -0.19 11.62 -2.06
CA ILE A 62 -0.33 12.34 -0.80
C ILE A 62 1.01 12.96 -0.34
N PHE A 63 2.13 12.28 -0.55
CA PHE A 63 3.45 12.84 -0.20
C PHE A 63 3.81 14.06 -1.06
N ARG A 64 3.41 14.08 -2.34
CA ARG A 64 3.52 15.28 -3.18
C ARG A 64 2.64 16.40 -2.65
N ASP A 65 1.38 16.12 -2.35
CA ASP A 65 0.39 17.11 -1.94
C ASP A 65 0.73 17.73 -0.57
N LYS A 66 1.41 16.97 0.28
CA LYS A 66 1.92 17.43 1.59
C LYS A 66 3.36 17.97 1.53
N GLY A 67 3.96 18.09 0.34
CA GLY A 67 5.31 18.62 0.17
C GLY A 67 6.44 17.74 0.69
N LEU A 68 6.17 16.47 0.99
CA LEU A 68 7.19 15.51 1.45
C LEU A 68 8.11 15.06 0.32
N ILE A 69 7.59 15.04 -0.92
CA ILE A 69 8.35 14.86 -2.16
C ILE A 69 8.07 16.00 -3.14
N SER A 70 9.01 16.28 -4.03
CA SER A 70 8.82 17.26 -5.07
C SER A 70 7.93 16.76 -6.22
N ARG A 71 7.43 17.68 -7.05
CA ARG A 71 6.73 17.33 -8.30
C ARG A 71 7.64 16.53 -9.25
N LEU A 72 8.93 16.85 -9.29
CA LEU A 72 9.89 16.11 -10.12
C LEU A 72 10.09 14.69 -9.62
N ASP A 73 10.15 14.49 -8.29
CA ASP A 73 10.19 13.13 -7.72
C ASP A 73 8.94 12.34 -8.09
N TYR A 74 7.75 12.98 -7.98
CA TYR A 74 6.47 12.32 -8.28
C TYR A 74 6.39 11.75 -9.70
N ILE A 75 6.89 12.47 -10.70
CA ILE A 75 6.87 12.06 -12.11
C ILE A 75 8.09 11.21 -12.51
N SER A 76 9.05 11.03 -11.61
CA SER A 76 10.30 10.33 -11.90
C SER A 76 10.13 8.81 -11.84
N ASP A 77 10.61 8.12 -12.88
CA ASP A 77 10.71 6.65 -12.90
C ASP A 77 11.78 6.13 -11.92
N HIS A 78 12.61 7.00 -11.38
CA HIS A 78 13.70 6.65 -10.45
C HIS A 78 13.30 6.75 -8.98
N LEU A 79 12.10 7.27 -8.67
CA LEU A 79 11.64 7.36 -7.28
C LEU A 79 11.47 5.96 -6.68
N ARG A 80 12.18 5.69 -5.61
CA ARG A 80 12.16 4.42 -4.88
C ARG A 80 11.59 4.64 -3.48
N LEU A 81 10.26 4.69 -3.37
CA LEU A 81 9.56 4.95 -2.10
C LEU A 81 10.04 4.03 -0.97
N GLY A 82 10.16 2.72 -1.25
CA GLY A 82 10.61 1.77 -0.24
C GLY A 82 12.01 2.07 0.33
N LYS A 83 12.90 2.63 -0.49
CA LYS A 83 14.20 3.11 -0.02
C LYS A 83 14.06 4.35 0.87
N LEU A 84 13.25 5.31 0.44
CA LEU A 84 13.06 6.58 1.16
C LEU A 84 12.29 6.41 2.47
N MET A 85 11.41 5.42 2.55
CA MET A 85 10.62 5.09 3.74
C MET A 85 11.30 4.08 4.68
N SER A 86 12.49 3.56 4.32
CA SER A 86 13.17 2.56 5.17
C SER A 86 13.75 3.20 6.43
N PRO A 87 13.35 2.75 7.65
CA PRO A 87 13.93 3.25 8.89
C PRO A 87 15.43 2.97 8.99
N ASN A 88 15.90 1.87 8.40
CA ASN A 88 17.31 1.48 8.43
C ASN A 88 18.21 2.39 7.56
N LEU A 89 17.63 3.22 6.70
CA LEU A 89 18.36 4.12 5.83
C LEU A 89 18.22 5.60 6.22
N THR A 90 17.53 5.88 7.32
CA THR A 90 17.21 7.24 7.79
C THR A 90 18.45 8.12 7.90
N ASP A 91 19.50 7.64 8.56
CA ASP A 91 20.74 8.42 8.75
C ASP A 91 21.51 8.61 7.43
N LYS A 92 21.53 7.57 6.58
CA LYS A 92 22.19 7.65 5.27
C LYS A 92 21.49 8.62 4.31
N LEU A 93 20.18 8.71 4.39
CA LEU A 93 19.36 9.55 3.52
C LEU A 93 19.24 11.00 4.01
N GLY A 94 19.42 11.24 5.33
CA GLY A 94 19.26 12.56 5.92
C GLY A 94 17.89 13.17 5.58
N ASP A 95 17.89 14.39 5.04
CA ASP A 95 16.68 15.14 4.68
C ASP A 95 15.86 14.51 3.52
N LYS A 96 16.41 13.51 2.83
CA LYS A 96 15.70 12.75 1.80
C LYS A 96 14.86 11.60 2.39
N SER A 97 15.03 11.28 3.68
CA SER A 97 14.29 10.22 4.32
C SER A 97 12.81 10.60 4.51
N LEU A 98 11.92 9.93 3.82
CA LEU A 98 10.47 10.07 4.03
C LEU A 98 10.05 9.55 5.41
N TYR A 99 10.70 8.48 5.89
CA TYR A 99 10.44 7.98 7.23
C TYR A 99 10.69 9.06 8.29
N ARG A 100 11.86 9.73 8.25
CA ARG A 100 12.21 10.85 9.15
C ARG A 100 11.21 12.00 9.02
N LYS A 101 10.90 12.43 7.80
CA LYS A 101 9.93 13.52 7.57
C LYS A 101 8.56 13.23 8.18
N ILE A 102 8.04 12.01 7.99
CA ILE A 102 6.75 11.62 8.58
C ILE A 102 6.86 11.57 10.11
N GLN A 103 7.94 11.01 10.64
CA GLN A 103 8.20 10.95 12.08
C GLN A 103 8.23 12.33 12.72
N GLU A 104 8.96 13.27 12.15
CA GLU A 104 9.16 14.63 12.70
C GLU A 104 7.94 15.53 12.52
N GLN A 105 7.26 15.45 11.37
CA GLN A 105 6.15 16.36 11.06
C GLN A 105 4.80 15.86 11.59
N TYR A 106 4.65 14.57 11.79
CA TYR A 106 3.39 13.95 12.20
C TYR A 106 3.57 13.05 13.44
N SER A 107 4.07 11.82 13.27
CA SER A 107 4.39 10.95 14.41
C SER A 107 5.24 9.75 14.02
N GLN A 108 5.95 9.20 15.02
CA GLN A 108 6.67 7.92 14.93
C GLN A 108 5.72 6.77 14.54
N GLU A 109 4.57 6.70 15.19
CA GLU A 109 3.56 5.65 14.95
C GLU A 109 3.10 5.61 13.49
N LEU A 110 2.86 6.80 12.89
CA LEU A 110 2.44 6.89 11.50
C LEU A 110 3.56 6.47 10.55
N ALA A 111 4.81 6.88 10.81
CA ALA A 111 5.97 6.46 10.03
C ALA A 111 6.15 4.94 10.06
N ASP A 112 6.05 4.33 11.25
CA ASP A 112 6.14 2.88 11.44
C ASP A 112 5.00 2.16 10.71
N LYS A 113 3.77 2.64 10.80
CA LYS A 113 2.62 2.04 10.16
C LYS A 113 2.77 2.04 8.64
N VAL A 114 3.10 3.20 8.05
CA VAL A 114 3.33 3.33 6.60
C VAL A 114 4.42 2.38 6.12
N TRP A 115 5.54 2.31 6.85
CA TRP A 115 6.63 1.40 6.53
C TRP A 115 6.24 -0.07 6.66
N ASN A 116 5.56 -0.46 7.75
CA ASN A 116 5.19 -1.85 7.99
C ASN A 116 4.22 -2.38 6.93
N ILE A 117 3.25 -1.57 6.49
CA ILE A 117 2.37 -1.95 5.39
C ILE A 117 3.13 -2.04 4.07
N TRP A 118 4.04 -1.11 3.79
CA TRP A 118 4.90 -1.20 2.60
C TRP A 118 5.73 -2.49 2.60
N LYS A 119 6.38 -2.80 3.72
CA LYS A 119 7.23 -3.99 3.87
C LYS A 119 6.43 -5.27 3.72
N ASN A 120 5.34 -5.41 4.45
CA ASN A 120 4.57 -6.65 4.53
C ASN A 120 3.58 -6.81 3.37
N GLY A 121 2.95 -5.72 2.91
CA GLY A 121 1.93 -5.72 1.86
C GLY A 121 2.48 -5.61 0.44
N ARG A 122 3.79 -5.34 0.27
CA ARG A 122 4.42 -5.21 -1.04
C ARG A 122 5.74 -5.96 -1.13
N ASN A 123 6.73 -5.58 -0.34
CA ASN A 123 8.08 -6.13 -0.54
C ASN A 123 8.17 -7.62 -0.24
N GLN A 124 7.58 -8.07 0.87
CA GLN A 124 7.70 -9.49 1.27
C GLN A 124 6.78 -10.41 0.46
N ILE A 125 5.64 -9.90 0.01
CA ILE A 125 4.62 -10.70 -0.70
C ILE A 125 5.06 -11.05 -2.13
N PHE A 126 5.76 -10.14 -2.81
CA PHE A 126 6.10 -10.33 -4.22
C PHE A 126 7.52 -10.86 -4.46
N HIS A 127 8.27 -11.15 -3.40
CA HIS A 127 9.55 -11.83 -3.51
C HIS A 127 9.39 -13.35 -3.37
N TYR A 128 9.96 -14.09 -4.34
CA TYR A 128 10.03 -15.54 -4.23
C TYR A 128 11.09 -15.93 -3.17
N PHE A 129 10.63 -16.58 -2.12
CA PHE A 129 11.51 -17.24 -1.14
C PHE A 129 11.67 -18.71 -1.52
N PRO A 130 12.82 -19.36 -1.19
CA PRO A 130 13.03 -20.75 -1.51
C PRO A 130 11.81 -21.61 -1.13
N HIS A 131 11.39 -22.47 -2.06
CA HIS A 131 10.20 -23.33 -1.92
C HIS A 131 8.88 -22.59 -1.69
N ASN A 132 8.79 -21.32 -2.05
CA ASN A 132 7.64 -20.44 -1.82
C ASN A 132 7.18 -20.41 -0.34
N LEU A 133 8.13 -20.40 0.60
CA LEU A 133 7.86 -20.43 2.05
C LEU A 133 7.01 -19.27 2.57
N LYS A 134 6.83 -18.23 1.76
CA LYS A 134 5.96 -17.07 2.08
C LYS A 134 4.68 -17.04 1.24
N ALA A 135 4.27 -18.17 0.72
CA ALA A 135 2.92 -18.31 0.17
C ALA A 135 1.88 -17.96 1.24
N ILE A 136 0.85 -17.21 0.86
CA ILE A 136 -0.22 -16.81 1.76
C ILE A 136 -1.56 -17.43 1.35
N SER A 137 -2.36 -17.76 2.34
CA SER A 137 -3.73 -18.24 2.18
C SER A 137 -4.67 -17.11 1.69
N PHE A 138 -5.86 -17.49 1.24
CA PHE A 138 -6.91 -16.52 0.90
C PHE A 138 -7.26 -15.61 2.08
N SER A 139 -7.40 -16.17 3.29
CA SER A 139 -7.71 -15.39 4.49
C SER A 139 -6.62 -14.36 4.82
N GLU A 140 -5.35 -14.76 4.74
CA GLU A 140 -4.20 -13.86 4.97
C GLU A 140 -4.12 -12.76 3.91
N SER A 141 -4.33 -13.10 2.63
CA SER A 141 -4.33 -12.10 1.56
C SER A 141 -5.45 -11.08 1.75
N ARG A 142 -6.66 -11.55 2.09
CA ARG A 142 -7.82 -10.69 2.37
C ARG A 142 -7.56 -9.76 3.56
N GLU A 143 -7.02 -10.28 4.66
CA GLU A 143 -6.66 -9.47 5.83
C GLU A 143 -5.63 -8.40 5.49
N LEU A 144 -4.63 -8.75 4.68
CA LEU A 144 -3.60 -7.82 4.25
C LEU A 144 -4.16 -6.72 3.35
N CYS A 145 -5.06 -7.04 2.40
CA CYS A 145 -5.76 -6.05 1.59
C CYS A 145 -6.55 -5.06 2.46
N LEU A 146 -7.26 -5.57 3.49
CA LEU A 146 -7.96 -4.73 4.45
C LEU A 146 -7.03 -3.82 5.26
N LYS A 147 -5.89 -4.34 5.68
CA LYS A 147 -4.87 -3.53 6.38
C LYS A 147 -4.31 -2.42 5.48
N ILE A 148 -4.07 -2.71 4.20
CA ILE A 148 -3.65 -1.70 3.23
C ILE A 148 -4.70 -0.58 3.14
N LEU A 149 -5.97 -0.92 2.91
CA LEU A 149 -7.06 0.05 2.79
C LEU A 149 -7.20 0.94 4.04
N ARG A 150 -7.25 0.33 5.22
CA ARG A 150 -7.35 1.06 6.49
C ARG A 150 -6.15 1.99 6.71
N THR A 151 -4.96 1.57 6.30
CA THR A 151 -3.78 2.42 6.39
C THR A 151 -3.83 3.58 5.41
N MET A 152 -4.31 3.37 4.18
CA MET A 152 -4.53 4.47 3.22
C MET A 152 -5.49 5.51 3.80
N GLU A 153 -6.63 5.07 4.33
CA GLU A 153 -7.62 5.96 4.93
C GLU A 153 -7.05 6.72 6.14
N GLU A 154 -6.36 6.03 7.04
CA GLU A 154 -5.73 6.66 8.20
C GLU A 154 -4.65 7.67 7.81
N VAL A 155 -3.81 7.34 6.83
CA VAL A 155 -2.79 8.27 6.30
C VAL A 155 -3.45 9.50 5.70
N PHE A 156 -4.55 9.34 4.95
CA PHE A 156 -5.33 10.46 4.41
C PHE A 156 -5.87 11.39 5.49
N LEU A 157 -6.33 10.84 6.62
CA LEU A 157 -6.90 11.62 7.71
C LEU A 157 -5.84 12.32 8.59
N ARG A 158 -4.63 11.77 8.64
CA ARG A 158 -3.56 12.23 9.55
C ARG A 158 -2.52 13.12 8.88
N LEU A 159 -2.37 13.06 7.57
CA LEU A 159 -1.52 13.93 6.77
C LEU A 159 -2.32 15.08 6.18
#